data_9357e5d1f1c9063d17f0b4aca3762931
#
_entry.id   9357e5d1f1c9063d17f0b4aca3762931
#
_cell.length_a   1.000
_cell.length_b   1.000
_cell.length_c   1.000
_cell.angle_alpha   90.00
_cell.angle_beta   90.00
_cell.angle_gamma   90.00
#
_symmetry.space_group_name_H-M   'P 1'
#
loop_
_entity.id
_entity.type
_entity.pdbx_description
1 polymer ?
#
loop_
_entity_poly.entity_id
_entity_poly.type
_entity_poly.pdbx_seq_one_letter_code
_entity_poly.pdbx_strand_id
1 'polypeptide(L)'
;TRYWRDWSSDVCSSDLYAVEQHIRETQLIGAARCAYRLAQAKPMVDRFFDWVDAQFESHGLLPSSPLTTALAYVRERRAALEVYLADPEVPIDTNHLERALRVVPMGRRNWLFCWTEVGAKYVGIAQSLIATCRLHDIDPYTYLVDVLQRVGQHPAAEVAQLTPRLWKQHFAANPLRSDLLTSSK
;
A
#
# COMPACT_ATOMS: atom_id res chain seq x y z
N THR A 1 23.98 0.15 -25.54
CA THR A 1 24.50 -0.45 -24.28
C THR A 1 25.25 0.53 -23.38
N ARG A 2 25.54 1.75 -23.80
CA ARG A 2 26.24 2.78 -23.02
C ARG A 2 25.28 3.62 -22.18
N TYR A 3 24.02 3.79 -22.64
CA TYR A 3 22.99 4.64 -22.00
C TYR A 3 22.55 4.19 -20.59
N TRP A 4 22.60 2.89 -20.31
CA TRP A 4 22.16 2.36 -19.00
C TRP A 4 23.20 2.50 -17.89
N ARG A 5 24.46 2.74 -18.23
CA ARG A 5 25.55 2.86 -17.24
C ARG A 5 25.70 4.27 -16.68
N ASP A 6 25.39 5.30 -17.48
CA ASP A 6 25.50 6.69 -17.04
C ASP A 6 24.32 7.12 -16.13
N TRP A 7 23.16 6.49 -16.32
CA TRP A 7 21.99 6.78 -15.47
C TRP A 7 22.10 6.22 -14.05
N SER A 8 22.81 5.12 -13.86
CA SER A 8 22.98 4.48 -12.55
C SER A 8 23.98 5.18 -11.64
N SER A 9 24.75 6.16 -12.14
CA SER A 9 25.80 6.82 -11.35
C SER A 9 25.34 8.09 -10.64
N ASP A 10 24.34 8.81 -11.17
CA ASP A 10 24.01 10.14 -10.68
C ASP A 10 22.70 10.27 -9.89
N VAL A 11 21.72 9.37 -10.09
CA VAL A 11 20.49 9.32 -9.27
C VAL A 11 20.09 7.87 -9.08
N CYS A 12 20.54 7.25 -8.02
CA CYS A 12 20.15 5.90 -7.66
C CYS A 12 18.95 5.91 -6.72
N SER A 13 17.95 5.06 -6.96
CA SER A 13 16.84 4.87 -6.03
C SER A 13 17.33 4.48 -4.62
N SER A 14 18.50 3.83 -4.52
CA SER A 14 19.15 3.51 -3.27
C SER A 14 19.47 4.76 -2.43
N ASP A 15 19.78 5.89 -3.06
CA ASP A 15 20.12 7.14 -2.36
C ASP A 15 18.87 7.75 -1.69
N LEU A 16 17.72 7.71 -2.36
CA LEU A 16 16.45 8.13 -1.77
C LEU A 16 16.05 7.22 -0.59
N TYR A 17 16.25 5.91 -0.73
CA TYR A 17 16.01 4.97 0.38
C TYR A 17 16.99 5.15 1.53
N ALA A 18 18.24 5.57 1.28
CA ALA A 18 19.20 5.91 2.33
C ALA A 18 18.75 7.14 3.13
N VAL A 19 18.17 8.15 2.48
CA VAL A 19 17.56 9.30 3.16
C VAL A 19 16.43 8.84 4.09
N GLU A 20 15.53 7.98 3.62
CA GLU A 20 14.44 7.45 4.43
C GLU A 20 14.93 6.52 5.55
N GLN A 21 16.02 5.79 5.33
CA GLN A 21 16.66 4.99 6.38
C GLN A 21 17.20 5.88 7.49
N HIS A 22 17.92 6.95 7.15
CA HIS A 22 18.41 7.90 8.13
C HIS A 22 17.28 8.55 8.94
N ILE A 23 16.17 8.93 8.28
CA ILE A 23 14.97 9.46 8.94
C ILE A 23 14.43 8.48 10.00
N ARG A 24 14.40 7.17 9.66
CA ARG A 24 13.95 6.13 10.58
C ARG A 24 14.90 5.93 11.76
N GLU A 25 16.21 5.89 11.49
CA GLU A 25 17.26 5.70 12.50
C GLU A 25 17.30 6.85 13.50
N THR A 26 17.11 8.08 13.01
CA THR A 26 17.10 9.30 13.82
C THR A 26 15.72 9.68 14.34
N GLN A 27 14.68 8.89 13.99
CA GLN A 27 13.29 9.08 14.42
C GLN A 27 12.73 10.48 14.12
N LEU A 28 13.10 11.06 12.97
CA LEU A 28 12.57 12.35 12.55
C LEU A 28 11.08 12.23 12.22
N ILE A 29 10.27 13.12 12.79
CA ILE A 29 8.80 13.17 12.61
C ILE A 29 8.35 14.58 12.23
N GLY A 30 7.14 14.68 11.66
CA GLY A 30 6.51 15.96 11.37
C GLY A 30 7.39 16.91 10.53
N ALA A 31 7.49 18.15 10.93
CA ALA A 31 8.23 19.19 10.21
C ALA A 31 9.73 18.88 10.05
N ALA A 32 10.36 18.21 11.02
CA ALA A 32 11.76 17.81 10.92
C ALA A 32 12.01 16.80 9.80
N ARG A 33 11.09 15.84 9.61
CA ARG A 33 11.11 14.88 8.49
C ARG A 33 11.03 15.61 7.15
N CYS A 34 10.06 16.51 6.99
CA CYS A 34 9.92 17.31 5.76
C CYS A 34 11.17 18.14 5.48
N ALA A 35 11.70 18.85 6.48
CA ALA A 35 12.90 19.66 6.31
C ALA A 35 14.10 18.81 5.84
N TYR A 36 14.28 17.62 6.41
CA TYR A 36 15.35 16.71 6.00
C TYR A 36 15.15 16.17 4.57
N ARG A 37 13.92 15.77 4.21
CA ARG A 37 13.57 15.36 2.83
C ARG A 37 13.83 16.47 1.82
N LEU A 38 13.40 17.70 2.13
CA LEU A 38 13.64 18.86 1.27
C LEU A 38 15.14 19.16 1.11
N ALA A 39 15.94 18.98 2.14
CA ALA A 39 17.37 19.23 2.09
C ALA A 39 18.15 18.13 1.35
N GLN A 40 17.78 16.86 1.51
CA GLN A 40 18.56 15.72 1.01
C GLN A 40 17.91 15.04 -0.20
N ALA A 41 16.61 14.75 -0.19
CA ALA A 41 15.93 14.05 -1.26
C ALA A 41 15.52 14.96 -2.43
N LYS A 42 15.04 16.17 -2.15
CA LYS A 42 14.57 17.11 -3.19
C LYS A 42 15.61 17.37 -4.28
N PRO A 43 16.90 17.64 -3.99
CA PRO A 43 17.90 17.84 -5.03
C PRO A 43 18.11 16.61 -5.94
N MET A 44 17.90 15.40 -5.40
CA MET A 44 17.99 14.16 -6.18
C MET A 44 16.79 14.03 -7.12
N VAL A 45 15.60 14.32 -6.60
CA VAL A 45 14.35 14.31 -7.38
C VAL A 45 14.40 15.35 -8.50
N ASP A 46 14.88 16.56 -8.21
CA ASP A 46 15.01 17.61 -9.23
C ASP A 46 15.97 17.20 -10.35
N ARG A 47 17.16 16.69 -10.02
CA ARG A 47 18.10 16.18 -11.02
C ARG A 47 17.49 15.10 -11.91
N PHE A 48 16.67 14.22 -11.33
CA PHE A 48 15.97 13.21 -12.12
C PHE A 48 14.99 13.84 -13.12
N PHE A 49 14.18 14.81 -12.67
CA PHE A 49 13.23 15.47 -13.56
C PHE A 49 13.90 16.36 -14.59
N ASP A 50 14.99 17.04 -14.25
CA ASP A 50 15.82 17.80 -15.19
C ASP A 50 16.38 16.88 -16.27
N TRP A 51 16.83 15.68 -15.90
CA TRP A 51 17.26 14.68 -16.86
C TRP A 51 16.10 14.21 -17.74
N VAL A 52 14.89 13.96 -17.17
CA VAL A 52 13.70 13.59 -17.95
C VAL A 52 13.38 14.67 -18.99
N ASP A 53 13.36 15.94 -18.58
CA ASP A 53 13.07 17.06 -19.48
C ASP A 53 14.14 17.18 -20.58
N ALA A 54 15.42 17.04 -20.26
CA ALA A 54 16.49 17.02 -21.23
C ALA A 54 16.36 15.90 -22.28
N GLN A 55 15.79 14.72 -21.91
CA GLN A 55 15.53 13.66 -22.88
C GLN A 55 14.48 14.09 -23.92
N PHE A 56 13.45 14.84 -23.53
CA PHE A 56 12.45 15.36 -24.47
C PHE A 56 13.00 16.46 -25.37
N GLU A 57 13.95 17.26 -24.90
CA GLU A 57 14.59 18.32 -25.66
C GLU A 57 15.60 17.77 -26.68
N SER A 58 16.23 16.65 -26.40
CA SER A 58 17.34 16.08 -27.20
C SER A 58 16.94 15.50 -28.55
N HIS A 59 15.68 15.59 -29.00
CA HIS A 59 15.16 15.09 -30.29
C HIS A 59 15.42 13.60 -30.58
N GLY A 60 15.94 12.84 -29.63
CA GLY A 60 16.29 11.43 -29.79
C GLY A 60 15.17 10.44 -29.42
N LEU A 61 14.06 10.92 -28.87
CA LEU A 61 12.97 10.07 -28.44
C LEU A 61 11.95 9.85 -29.58
N LEU A 62 11.79 8.58 -29.98
CA LEU A 62 10.72 8.21 -30.91
C LEU A 62 9.37 8.23 -30.17
N PRO A 63 8.31 8.86 -30.73
CA PRO A 63 7.00 8.92 -30.08
C PRO A 63 6.40 7.55 -29.71
N SER A 64 6.71 6.52 -30.52
CA SER A 64 6.24 5.15 -30.29
C SER A 64 7.12 4.33 -29.36
N SER A 65 8.21 4.89 -28.83
CA SER A 65 9.13 4.18 -27.94
C SER A 65 8.49 3.94 -26.56
N PRO A 66 8.60 2.73 -25.99
CA PRO A 66 8.22 2.47 -24.60
C PRO A 66 8.90 3.42 -23.61
N LEU A 67 10.13 3.83 -23.88
CA LEU A 67 10.84 4.80 -23.04
C LEU A 67 10.16 6.16 -23.05
N THR A 68 9.76 6.66 -24.23
CA THR A 68 9.05 7.94 -24.35
C THR A 68 7.73 7.90 -23.56
N THR A 69 6.98 6.81 -23.67
CA THR A 69 5.73 6.62 -22.91
C THR A 69 5.98 6.62 -21.40
N ALA A 70 7.04 5.93 -20.94
CA ALA A 70 7.39 5.88 -19.52
C ALA A 70 7.81 7.26 -18.98
N LEU A 71 8.66 7.98 -19.73
CA LEU A 71 9.09 9.33 -19.33
C LEU A 71 7.94 10.34 -19.31
N ALA A 72 7.04 10.28 -20.30
CA ALA A 72 5.83 11.12 -20.33
C ALA A 72 4.94 10.83 -19.11
N TYR A 73 4.72 9.55 -18.79
CA TYR A 73 3.96 9.14 -17.60
C TYR A 73 4.54 9.71 -16.31
N VAL A 74 5.85 9.63 -16.11
CA VAL A 74 6.52 10.16 -14.92
C VAL A 74 6.42 11.68 -14.87
N ARG A 75 6.65 12.37 -16.01
CA ARG A 75 6.58 13.82 -16.13
C ARG A 75 5.21 14.39 -15.75
N GLU A 76 4.14 13.78 -16.27
CA GLU A 76 2.76 14.15 -15.92
C GLU A 76 2.44 14.01 -14.44
N ARG A 77 3.12 13.08 -13.75
CA ARG A 77 2.86 12.77 -12.35
C ARG A 77 3.84 13.39 -11.37
N ARG A 78 4.71 14.29 -11.85
CA ARG A 78 5.74 14.94 -11.02
C ARG A 78 5.15 15.45 -9.70
N ALA A 79 4.08 16.25 -9.76
CA ALA A 79 3.45 16.80 -8.56
C ALA A 79 2.96 15.73 -7.58
N ALA A 80 2.39 14.62 -8.08
CA ALA A 80 1.94 13.50 -7.24
C ALA A 80 3.11 12.72 -6.64
N LEU A 81 4.21 12.57 -7.37
CA LEU A 81 5.41 11.88 -6.92
C LEU A 81 6.19 12.70 -5.89
N GLU A 82 6.06 14.01 -5.88
CA GLU A 82 6.73 14.92 -4.93
C GLU A 82 5.94 15.14 -3.63
N VAL A 83 4.70 14.65 -3.51
CA VAL A 83 3.85 14.86 -2.31
C VAL A 83 4.56 14.43 -1.03
N TYR A 84 5.31 13.31 -1.04
CA TYR A 84 6.02 12.81 0.13
C TYR A 84 7.08 13.78 0.67
N LEU A 85 7.58 14.70 -0.15
CA LEU A 85 8.55 15.71 0.28
C LEU A 85 7.91 16.75 1.20
N ALA A 86 6.63 17.06 0.97
CA ALA A 86 5.89 18.08 1.70
C ALA A 86 5.05 17.51 2.86
N ASP A 87 4.59 16.27 2.73
CA ASP A 87 3.77 15.60 3.73
C ASP A 87 4.59 14.53 4.48
N PRO A 88 4.82 14.69 5.80
CA PRO A 88 5.62 13.74 6.57
C PRO A 88 4.95 12.38 6.73
N GLU A 89 3.61 12.29 6.61
CA GLU A 89 2.88 11.04 6.76
C GLU A 89 2.84 10.21 5.48
N VAL A 90 3.13 10.81 4.33
CA VAL A 90 3.20 10.11 3.05
C VAL A 90 4.55 9.39 2.93
N PRO A 91 4.56 8.05 2.78
CA PRO A 91 5.79 7.30 2.54
C PRO A 91 6.31 7.51 1.12
N ILE A 92 7.62 7.26 0.93
CA ILE A 92 8.27 7.37 -0.39
C ILE A 92 7.75 6.33 -1.41
N ASP A 93 7.23 5.21 -0.92
CA ASP A 93 6.74 4.11 -1.75
C ASP A 93 5.44 3.52 -1.24
N THR A 94 4.86 2.65 -2.05
CA THR A 94 3.63 1.90 -1.74
C THR A 94 3.90 0.43 -1.41
N ASN A 95 5.13 0.05 -1.08
CA ASN A 95 5.52 -1.34 -0.82
C ASN A 95 4.69 -2.01 0.29
N HIS A 96 4.25 -1.24 1.28
CA HIS A 96 3.37 -1.73 2.34
C HIS A 96 1.98 -2.10 1.81
N LEU A 97 1.44 -1.33 0.85
CA LEU A 97 0.17 -1.62 0.18
C LEU A 97 0.32 -2.83 -0.76
N GLU A 98 1.41 -2.89 -1.52
CA GLU A 98 1.69 -4.01 -2.41
C GLU A 98 1.82 -5.33 -1.64
N ARG A 99 2.47 -5.31 -0.48
CA ARG A 99 2.53 -6.48 0.41
C ARG A 99 1.16 -6.90 0.91
N ALA A 100 0.30 -5.95 1.29
CA ALA A 100 -1.06 -6.25 1.73
C ALA A 100 -1.91 -6.83 0.59
N LEU A 101 -1.77 -6.30 -0.62
CA LEU A 101 -2.48 -6.77 -1.81
C LEU A 101 -1.93 -8.10 -2.35
N ARG A 102 -0.69 -8.47 -2.02
CA ARG A 102 -0.03 -9.70 -2.52
C ARG A 102 -0.82 -10.97 -2.21
N VAL A 103 -1.63 -10.97 -1.16
CA VAL A 103 -2.49 -12.10 -0.79
C VAL A 103 -3.42 -12.49 -1.94
N VAL A 104 -3.96 -11.52 -2.68
CA VAL A 104 -4.89 -11.76 -3.79
C VAL A 104 -4.21 -12.51 -4.96
N PRO A 105 -3.10 -12.03 -5.56
CA PRO A 105 -2.43 -12.77 -6.63
C PRO A 105 -1.88 -14.12 -6.19
N MET A 106 -1.41 -14.26 -4.95
CA MET A 106 -0.91 -15.54 -4.43
C MET A 106 -2.04 -16.54 -4.16
N GLY A 107 -3.17 -16.06 -3.63
CA GLY A 107 -4.31 -16.90 -3.27
C GLY A 107 -5.17 -17.33 -4.46
N ARG A 108 -5.11 -16.61 -5.59
CA ARG A 108 -6.00 -16.87 -6.75
C ARG A 108 -5.98 -18.33 -7.26
N ARG A 109 -4.86 -19.00 -7.16
CA ARG A 109 -4.75 -20.43 -7.51
C ARG A 109 -5.46 -21.32 -6.51
N ASN A 110 -5.40 -20.98 -5.22
CA ASN A 110 -6.01 -21.75 -4.14
C ASN A 110 -7.54 -21.54 -4.10
N TRP A 111 -8.01 -20.37 -4.52
CA TRP A 111 -9.44 -20.01 -4.52
C TRP A 111 -10.12 -20.26 -5.85
N LEU A 112 -9.49 -20.98 -6.78
CA LEU A 112 -9.98 -21.28 -8.12
C LEU A 112 -10.40 -20.04 -8.91
N PHE A 113 -9.71 -18.91 -8.66
CA PHE A 113 -10.06 -17.59 -9.22
C PHE A 113 -11.46 -17.10 -8.80
N CYS A 114 -11.71 -15.82 -8.93
CA CYS A 114 -13.02 -15.27 -8.54
C CYS A 114 -14.14 -15.55 -9.56
N TRP A 115 -13.85 -16.12 -10.71
CA TRP A 115 -14.69 -16.54 -11.84
C TRP A 115 -15.70 -15.50 -12.35
N THR A 116 -16.20 -14.60 -11.49
CA THR A 116 -17.20 -13.59 -11.80
C THR A 116 -16.85 -12.28 -11.15
N GLU A 117 -17.40 -11.17 -11.66
CA GLU A 117 -17.28 -9.85 -11.05
C GLU A 117 -17.80 -9.84 -9.61
N VAL A 118 -18.93 -10.51 -9.35
CA VAL A 118 -19.51 -10.65 -8.02
C VAL A 118 -18.57 -11.39 -7.08
N GLY A 119 -17.96 -12.49 -7.54
CA GLY A 119 -16.96 -13.25 -6.78
C GLY A 119 -15.74 -12.39 -6.42
N ALA A 120 -15.23 -11.59 -7.36
CA ALA A 120 -14.13 -10.67 -7.13
C ALA A 120 -14.49 -9.62 -6.06
N LYS A 121 -15.71 -9.08 -6.10
CA LYS A 121 -16.22 -8.15 -5.10
C LYS A 121 -16.27 -8.78 -3.70
N TYR A 122 -16.74 -10.01 -3.57
CA TYR A 122 -16.77 -10.70 -2.27
C TYR A 122 -15.37 -11.01 -1.74
N VAL A 123 -14.44 -11.42 -2.60
CA VAL A 123 -13.02 -11.59 -2.19
C VAL A 123 -12.46 -10.27 -1.69
N GLY A 124 -12.72 -9.16 -2.38
CA GLY A 124 -12.29 -7.81 -1.95
C GLY A 124 -12.85 -7.44 -0.58
N ILE A 125 -14.14 -7.69 -0.34
CA ILE A 125 -14.79 -7.45 0.96
C ILE A 125 -14.14 -8.30 2.05
N ALA A 126 -13.99 -9.61 1.83
CA ALA A 126 -13.39 -10.51 2.82
C ALA A 126 -11.95 -10.12 3.15
N GLN A 127 -11.13 -9.78 2.15
CA GLN A 127 -9.77 -9.31 2.35
C GLN A 127 -9.71 -7.98 3.10
N SER A 128 -10.64 -7.07 2.83
CA SER A 128 -10.74 -5.79 3.55
C SER A 128 -11.02 -6.02 5.04
N LEU A 129 -11.95 -6.93 5.37
CA LEU A 129 -12.24 -7.29 6.76
C LEU A 129 -11.03 -7.93 7.45
N ILE A 130 -10.38 -8.91 6.80
CA ILE A 130 -9.19 -9.58 7.33
C ILE A 130 -8.03 -8.59 7.55
N ALA A 131 -7.78 -7.71 6.58
CA ALA A 131 -6.73 -6.70 6.71
C ALA A 131 -7.04 -5.73 7.87
N THR A 132 -8.30 -5.30 7.98
CA THR A 132 -8.74 -4.42 9.08
C THR A 132 -8.62 -5.10 10.45
N CYS A 133 -8.95 -6.39 10.55
CA CYS A 133 -8.71 -7.16 11.77
C CYS A 133 -7.23 -7.11 12.19
N ARG A 134 -6.32 -7.37 11.26
CA ARG A 134 -4.87 -7.35 11.54
C ARG A 134 -4.37 -5.97 11.95
N LEU A 135 -4.87 -4.90 11.32
CA LEU A 135 -4.51 -3.52 11.68
C LEU A 135 -4.98 -3.13 13.09
N HIS A 136 -5.99 -3.81 13.61
CA HIS A 136 -6.54 -3.57 14.95
C HIS A 136 -6.16 -4.66 15.97
N ASP A 137 -5.18 -5.53 15.67
CA ASP A 137 -4.77 -6.65 16.52
C ASP A 137 -5.96 -7.54 16.93
N ILE A 138 -6.81 -7.86 15.96
CA ILE A 138 -7.93 -8.78 16.09
C ILE A 138 -7.56 -10.06 15.35
N ASP A 139 -7.74 -11.22 15.99
CA ASP A 139 -7.63 -12.50 15.28
C ASP A 139 -8.76 -12.63 14.24
N PRO A 140 -8.45 -12.69 12.92
CA PRO A 140 -9.47 -12.73 11.89
C PRO A 140 -10.38 -13.97 11.95
N TYR A 141 -9.86 -15.09 12.44
CA TYR A 141 -10.65 -16.32 12.58
C TYR A 141 -11.74 -16.14 13.65
N THR A 142 -11.36 -15.71 14.83
CA THR A 142 -12.28 -15.44 15.94
C THR A 142 -13.35 -14.42 15.55
N TYR A 143 -12.93 -13.34 14.89
CA TYR A 143 -13.83 -12.32 14.37
C TYR A 143 -14.85 -12.87 13.37
N LEU A 144 -14.40 -13.60 12.36
CA LEU A 144 -15.28 -14.13 11.32
C LEU A 144 -16.24 -15.18 11.86
N VAL A 145 -15.80 -16.05 12.77
CA VAL A 145 -16.66 -17.04 13.43
C VAL A 145 -17.78 -16.36 14.18
N ASP A 146 -17.45 -15.34 14.97
CA ASP A 146 -18.46 -14.60 15.76
C ASP A 146 -19.45 -13.83 14.87
N VAL A 147 -18.93 -13.08 13.90
CA VAL A 147 -19.77 -12.26 13.01
C VAL A 147 -20.69 -13.11 12.16
N LEU A 148 -20.23 -14.23 11.60
CA LEU A 148 -21.06 -15.13 10.78
C LEU A 148 -22.19 -15.75 11.59
N GLN A 149 -22.00 -15.99 12.88
CA GLN A 149 -23.08 -16.50 13.76
C GLN A 149 -24.06 -15.41 14.17
N ARG A 150 -23.58 -14.15 14.33
CA ARG A 150 -24.41 -13.02 14.76
C ARG A 150 -25.21 -12.38 13.64
N VAL A 151 -24.64 -12.26 12.44
CA VAL A 151 -25.16 -11.40 11.37
C VAL A 151 -26.60 -11.70 10.98
N GLY A 152 -27.02 -12.98 11.06
CA GLY A 152 -28.39 -13.39 10.74
C GLY A 152 -29.47 -12.93 11.73
N GLN A 153 -29.09 -12.58 12.95
CA GLN A 153 -29.98 -12.17 14.05
C GLN A 153 -29.71 -10.74 14.54
N HIS A 154 -28.64 -10.12 14.05
CA HIS A 154 -28.24 -8.79 14.47
C HIS A 154 -29.13 -7.71 13.83
N PRO A 155 -29.57 -6.69 14.58
CA PRO A 155 -30.43 -5.63 14.03
C PRO A 155 -29.75 -4.93 12.85
N ALA A 156 -30.46 -4.81 11.72
CA ALA A 156 -29.90 -4.19 10.52
C ALA A 156 -29.46 -2.73 10.74
N ALA A 157 -30.16 -2.00 11.61
CA ALA A 157 -29.79 -0.64 11.98
C ALA A 157 -28.45 -0.55 12.73
N GLU A 158 -28.00 -1.64 13.34
CA GLU A 158 -26.79 -1.70 14.15
C GLU A 158 -25.66 -2.50 13.48
N VAL A 159 -25.79 -2.87 12.21
CA VAL A 159 -24.83 -3.70 11.47
C VAL A 159 -23.40 -3.13 11.51
N ALA A 160 -23.26 -1.81 11.66
CA ALA A 160 -21.96 -1.16 11.81
C ALA A 160 -21.14 -1.69 13.01
N GLN A 161 -21.81 -2.16 14.07
CA GLN A 161 -21.18 -2.76 15.25
C GLN A 161 -20.43 -4.05 14.92
N LEU A 162 -20.78 -4.72 13.82
CA LEU A 162 -20.10 -5.94 13.34
C LEU A 162 -18.82 -5.64 12.51
N THR A 163 -18.53 -4.36 12.21
CA THR A 163 -17.24 -4.03 11.57
C THR A 163 -16.08 -4.25 12.56
N PRO A 164 -14.87 -4.66 12.09
CA PRO A 164 -13.81 -5.12 12.99
C PRO A 164 -13.50 -4.15 14.14
N ARG A 165 -13.44 -2.85 13.84
CA ARG A 165 -13.15 -1.81 14.84
C ARG A 165 -14.20 -1.76 15.96
N LEU A 166 -15.50 -1.74 15.61
CA LEU A 166 -16.58 -1.68 16.58
C LEU A 166 -16.82 -3.03 17.23
N TRP A 167 -16.67 -4.14 16.49
CA TRP A 167 -16.72 -5.48 17.03
C TRP A 167 -15.72 -5.67 18.18
N LYS A 168 -14.50 -5.13 18.04
CA LYS A 168 -13.48 -5.18 19.11
C LYS A 168 -13.99 -4.56 20.41
N GLN A 169 -14.77 -3.49 20.31
CA GLN A 169 -15.30 -2.79 21.48
C GLN A 169 -16.50 -3.50 22.10
N HIS A 170 -17.37 -4.07 21.27
CA HIS A 170 -18.67 -4.60 21.73
C HIS A 170 -18.63 -6.11 22.04
N PHE A 171 -17.83 -6.90 21.30
CA PHE A 171 -17.97 -8.35 21.31
C PHE A 171 -16.66 -9.10 21.59
N ALA A 172 -15.50 -8.48 21.46
CA ALA A 172 -14.22 -9.18 21.59
C ALA A 172 -13.99 -9.77 23.01
N ALA A 173 -14.60 -9.22 24.03
CA ALA A 173 -14.50 -9.73 25.41
C ALA A 173 -15.17 -11.09 25.57
N ASN A 174 -16.23 -11.39 24.79
CA ASN A 174 -16.97 -12.66 24.85
C ASN A 174 -17.45 -13.06 23.44
N PRO A 175 -16.54 -13.46 22.53
CA PRO A 175 -16.90 -13.85 21.18
C PRO A 175 -17.61 -15.21 21.16
N LEU A 176 -18.56 -15.36 20.24
CA LEU A 176 -19.16 -16.66 19.93
C LEU A 176 -18.09 -17.58 19.34
N ARG A 177 -18.12 -18.84 19.73
CA ARG A 177 -17.14 -19.85 19.31
C ARG A 177 -17.80 -20.88 18.40
N SER A 178 -17.00 -21.48 17.54
CA SER A 178 -17.44 -22.59 16.70
C SER A 178 -17.60 -23.85 17.54
N ASP A 179 -18.68 -24.60 17.35
CA ASP A 179 -18.92 -25.89 18.00
C ASP A 179 -17.83 -26.92 17.64
N LEU A 180 -17.15 -26.75 16.51
CA LEU A 180 -16.04 -27.61 16.08
C LEU A 180 -14.84 -27.51 17.03
N LEU A 181 -14.67 -26.43 17.77
CA LEU A 181 -13.58 -26.25 18.76
C LEU A 181 -13.93 -26.82 20.12
N THR A 182 -15.22 -27.10 20.39
CA THR A 182 -15.68 -27.67 21.66
C THR A 182 -15.64 -29.20 21.66
N SER A 183 -15.48 -29.85 20.49
CA SER A 183 -15.50 -31.31 20.29
C SER A 183 -14.13 -31.98 20.47
N SER A 184 -13.06 -31.22 20.76
CA SER A 184 -11.69 -31.73 20.92
C SER A 184 -11.33 -31.81 22.40
N LYS A 185 -12.03 -32.73 23.13
CA LYS A 185 -11.59 -33.25 24.44
C LYS A 185 -11.49 -34.75 24.41
#